data_94f47fa40710eabec4db2fde8b958a41
#
_entry.id   94f47fa40710eabec4db2fde8b958a41
#
_cell.length_a   1.000
_cell.length_b   1.000
_cell.length_c   1.000
_cell.angle_alpha   90.00
_cell.angle_beta   90.00
_cell.angle_gamma   90.00
#
_symmetry.space_group_name_H-M   'P 1'
#
loop_
_entity.id
_entity.type
_entity.pdbx_description
1 polymer ?
#
loop_
_entity_poly.entity_id
_entity_poly.type
_entity_poly.pdbx_seq_one_letter_code
_entity_poly.pdbx_strand_id
1 'polypeptide(L)'
;NVYRSYDFGYAKPFSCGWWAVDHDGVLYRILELYGCTSTPNEGVLWTPDRQFAEIRRIENEHPYLRGRTITGVADPAIWDASRGESVYETALKYRLYFQRGDNRRVAGWMQLHYRLAFDAEGYPGMYVFDTCRGFLRTVPALLYSDTDAEDVDTRQEDHIADETRYFCMSRPMAPPRTEAAVRPQDDPLDMLRNV
;
A
#
# COMPACT_ATOMS: atom_id res chain seq x y z
N ASN A 1 10.10 10.28 -9.04
CA ASN A 1 10.84 9.65 -7.94
C ASN A 1 10.38 8.21 -7.75
N VAL A 2 11.29 7.34 -7.27
CA VAL A 2 10.97 5.93 -6.98
C VAL A 2 11.09 5.69 -5.47
N TYR A 3 10.18 4.90 -4.94
CA TYR A 3 10.06 4.61 -3.52
C TYR A 3 9.83 3.11 -3.32
N ARG A 4 9.95 2.65 -2.08
CA ARG A 4 9.72 1.27 -1.66
C ARG A 4 8.77 1.26 -0.46
N SER A 5 7.90 0.24 -0.39
CA SER A 5 7.13 -0.11 0.80
C SER A 5 7.42 -1.55 1.20
N TYR A 6 7.28 -1.87 2.47
CA TYR A 6 7.63 -3.18 2.97
C TYR A 6 6.76 -3.59 4.17
N ASP A 7 6.26 -4.81 4.11
CA ASP A 7 5.58 -5.52 5.19
C ASP A 7 6.33 -6.82 5.47
N PHE A 8 6.74 -7.03 6.73
CA PHE A 8 7.54 -8.19 7.10
C PHE A 8 6.67 -9.42 7.34
N GLY A 9 7.10 -10.57 6.82
CA GLY A 9 6.54 -11.88 7.12
C GLY A 9 7.62 -12.96 7.05
N TYR A 10 7.43 -14.06 7.78
CA TYR A 10 8.27 -15.26 7.74
C TYR A 10 7.41 -16.50 7.44
N ALA A 11 6.60 -16.94 8.40
CA ALA A 11 5.61 -18.00 8.20
C ALA A 11 4.38 -17.49 7.43
N LYS A 12 4.09 -16.22 7.54
CA LYS A 12 3.18 -15.49 6.67
C LYS A 12 3.97 -14.80 5.56
N PRO A 13 3.35 -14.49 4.42
CA PRO A 13 4.04 -13.80 3.33
C PRO A 13 4.59 -12.44 3.77
N PHE A 14 5.77 -12.08 3.27
CA PHE A 14 6.23 -10.69 3.27
C PHE A 14 5.84 -10.02 1.95
N SER A 15 5.75 -8.70 1.94
CA SER A 15 5.50 -7.92 0.74
C SER A 15 6.49 -6.76 0.62
N CYS A 16 7.01 -6.55 -0.58
CA CYS A 16 7.78 -5.39 -0.94
C CYS A 16 7.27 -4.84 -2.27
N GLY A 17 6.79 -3.58 -2.28
CA GLY A 17 6.35 -2.88 -3.46
C GLY A 17 7.29 -1.76 -3.85
N TRP A 18 7.50 -1.54 -5.16
CA TRP A 18 8.19 -0.35 -5.69
C TRP A 18 7.21 0.55 -6.42
N TRP A 19 7.37 1.84 -6.17
CA TRP A 19 6.42 2.86 -6.57
C TRP A 19 7.10 3.99 -7.31
N ALA A 20 6.53 4.40 -8.43
CA ALA A 20 6.80 5.71 -9.00
C ALA A 20 5.71 6.69 -8.56
N VAL A 21 6.07 7.95 -8.39
CA VAL A 21 5.13 9.04 -8.07
C VAL A 21 5.40 10.17 -9.04
N ASP A 22 4.37 10.60 -9.75
CA ASP A 22 4.45 11.71 -10.69
C ASP A 22 4.33 13.09 -10.02
N HIS A 23 4.25 14.15 -10.82
CA HIS A 23 4.17 15.53 -10.33
C HIS A 23 2.82 15.85 -9.68
N ASP A 24 1.76 15.17 -10.09
CA ASP A 24 0.41 15.36 -9.58
C ASP A 24 0.15 14.48 -8.33
N GLY A 25 1.15 13.69 -7.94
CA GLY A 25 1.09 12.81 -6.78
C GLY A 25 0.36 11.50 -7.03
N VAL A 26 0.10 11.14 -8.29
CA VAL A 26 -0.47 9.85 -8.67
C VAL A 26 0.57 8.76 -8.42
N LEU A 27 0.12 7.66 -7.85
CA LEU A 27 0.96 6.51 -7.50
C LEU A 27 0.94 5.47 -8.61
N TYR A 28 2.11 4.92 -8.93
CA TYR A 28 2.25 3.81 -9.86
C TYR A 28 3.00 2.67 -9.15
N ARG A 29 2.30 1.56 -8.86
CA ARG A 29 2.95 0.33 -8.40
C ARG A 29 3.59 -0.34 -9.60
N ILE A 30 4.92 -0.22 -9.71
CA ILE A 30 5.66 -0.62 -10.92
C ILE A 30 6.28 -2.01 -10.81
N LEU A 31 6.46 -2.50 -9.59
CA LEU A 31 7.08 -3.80 -9.32
C LEU A 31 6.71 -4.29 -7.92
N GLU A 32 6.75 -5.60 -7.71
CA GLU A 32 6.56 -6.23 -6.41
C GLU A 32 7.48 -7.43 -6.22
N LEU A 33 7.83 -7.70 -4.97
CA LEU A 33 8.39 -8.95 -4.50
C LEU A 33 7.47 -9.48 -3.38
N TYR A 34 6.79 -10.58 -3.66
CA TYR A 34 5.83 -11.15 -2.74
C TYR A 34 6.27 -12.54 -2.28
N GLY A 35 6.49 -12.69 -0.98
CA GLY A 35 7.03 -13.89 -0.35
C GLY A 35 5.95 -14.92 0.02
N CYS A 36 5.05 -15.24 -0.93
CA CYS A 36 4.03 -16.26 -0.78
C CYS A 36 4.43 -17.53 -1.53
N THR A 37 4.10 -18.71 -0.98
CA THR A 37 4.22 -19.99 -1.69
C THR A 37 3.08 -20.16 -2.72
N SER A 38 2.95 -21.35 -3.29
CA SER A 38 1.77 -21.69 -4.11
C SER A 38 0.47 -21.83 -3.29
N THR A 39 0.61 -21.98 -1.97
CA THR A 39 -0.52 -21.98 -1.03
C THR A 39 -0.82 -20.54 -0.59
N PRO A 40 -2.05 -20.04 -0.79
CA PRO A 40 -2.41 -18.70 -0.36
C PRO A 40 -2.13 -18.46 1.14
N ASN A 41 -1.64 -17.26 1.48
CA ASN A 41 -1.33 -16.83 2.84
C ASN A 41 -0.27 -17.67 3.57
N GLU A 42 0.58 -18.41 2.83
CA GLU A 42 1.72 -19.18 3.34
C GLU A 42 3.04 -18.54 2.90
N GLY A 43 3.87 -18.15 3.87
CA GLY A 43 5.16 -17.50 3.62
C GLY A 43 6.24 -18.47 3.15
N VAL A 44 7.18 -17.98 2.35
CA VAL A 44 8.32 -18.75 1.80
C VAL A 44 9.41 -19.06 2.82
N LEU A 45 9.22 -18.73 4.10
CA LEU A 45 10.18 -18.94 5.20
C LEU A 45 11.56 -18.30 4.96
N TRP A 46 11.59 -17.15 4.29
CA TRP A 46 12.82 -16.41 4.11
C TRP A 46 13.14 -15.57 5.34
N THR A 47 14.35 -15.70 5.84
CA THR A 47 14.85 -14.84 6.91
C THR A 47 14.93 -13.38 6.44
N PRO A 48 14.93 -12.40 7.36
CA PRO A 48 15.10 -10.97 6.99
C PRO A 48 16.34 -10.75 6.13
N ASP A 49 17.43 -11.40 6.44
CA ASP A 49 18.68 -11.33 5.68
C ASP A 49 18.48 -11.74 4.21
N ARG A 50 17.80 -12.85 3.94
CA ARG A 50 17.49 -13.29 2.58
C ARG A 50 16.53 -12.36 1.86
N GLN A 51 15.52 -11.86 2.56
CA GLN A 51 14.56 -10.90 1.98
C GLN A 51 15.27 -9.62 1.53
N PHE A 52 16.12 -9.03 2.39
CA PHE A 52 16.82 -7.80 2.08
C PHE A 52 17.95 -7.99 1.05
N ALA A 53 18.61 -9.13 1.04
CA ALA A 53 19.54 -9.48 -0.03
C ALA A 53 18.84 -9.47 -1.40
N GLU A 54 17.66 -10.09 -1.49
CA GLU A 54 16.88 -10.14 -2.73
C GLU A 54 16.32 -8.77 -3.13
N ILE A 55 15.79 -7.99 -2.18
CA ILE A 55 15.35 -6.60 -2.43
C ILE A 55 16.51 -5.78 -3.01
N ARG A 56 17.70 -5.86 -2.40
CA ARG A 56 18.88 -5.14 -2.89
C ARG A 56 19.33 -5.61 -4.26
N ARG A 57 19.29 -6.93 -4.52
CA ARG A 57 19.60 -7.49 -5.83
C ARG A 57 18.66 -6.91 -6.91
N ILE A 58 17.35 -6.91 -6.66
CA ILE A 58 16.35 -6.35 -7.57
C ILE A 58 16.63 -4.86 -7.81
N GLU A 59 16.91 -4.06 -6.79
CA GLU A 59 17.18 -2.62 -6.93
C GLU A 59 18.46 -2.33 -7.74
N ASN A 60 19.45 -3.22 -7.69
CA ASN A 60 20.68 -3.08 -8.43
C ASN A 60 20.55 -3.51 -9.91
N GLU A 61 19.70 -4.46 -10.21
CA GLU A 61 19.61 -5.10 -11.53
C GLU A 61 18.42 -4.60 -12.37
N HIS A 62 17.30 -4.27 -11.74
CA HIS A 62 16.08 -3.93 -12.46
C HIS A 62 16.21 -2.60 -13.21
N PRO A 63 15.87 -2.52 -14.51
CA PRO A 63 16.08 -1.33 -15.35
C PRO A 63 15.45 -0.05 -14.79
N TYR A 64 14.28 -0.15 -14.13
CA TYR A 64 13.58 1.02 -13.56
C TYR A 64 14.16 1.47 -12.22
N LEU A 65 14.95 0.65 -11.53
CA LEU A 65 15.42 0.88 -10.17
C LEU A 65 16.92 1.17 -10.12
N ARG A 66 17.68 0.57 -11.01
CA ARG A 66 19.14 0.62 -11.04
C ARG A 66 19.68 2.06 -11.05
N GLY A 67 20.59 2.33 -10.11
CA GLY A 67 21.23 3.64 -9.99
C GLY A 67 20.38 4.74 -9.36
N ARG A 68 19.17 4.42 -8.89
CA ARG A 68 18.29 5.38 -8.22
C ARG A 68 18.50 5.37 -6.71
N THR A 69 18.32 6.52 -6.08
CA THR A 69 18.13 6.59 -4.63
C THR A 69 16.71 6.24 -4.30
N ILE A 70 16.51 5.14 -3.58
CA ILE A 70 15.19 4.62 -3.21
C ILE A 70 15.05 4.73 -1.70
N THR A 71 14.08 5.52 -1.24
CA THR A 71 13.68 5.57 0.16
C THR A 71 12.46 4.67 0.36
N GLY A 72 12.26 4.17 1.59
CA GLY A 72 11.18 3.24 1.88
C GLY A 72 10.34 3.64 3.08
N VAL A 73 9.15 3.07 3.14
CA VAL A 73 8.29 3.03 4.32
C VAL A 73 8.03 1.57 4.67
N ALA A 74 7.95 1.24 5.95
CA ALA A 74 7.71 -0.13 6.38
C ALA A 74 6.81 -0.19 7.62
N ASP A 75 6.25 -1.38 7.86
CA ASP A 75 5.55 -1.68 9.11
C ASP A 75 6.44 -1.28 10.31
N PRO A 76 5.91 -0.50 11.27
CA PRO A 76 6.61 -0.18 12.51
C PRO A 76 7.13 -1.39 13.29
N ALA A 77 6.53 -2.55 13.15
CA ALA A 77 6.97 -3.79 13.83
C ALA A 77 8.40 -4.21 13.46
N ILE A 78 8.93 -3.82 12.30
CA ILE A 78 10.31 -4.17 11.92
C ILE A 78 11.39 -3.54 12.82
N TRP A 79 11.04 -2.54 13.63
CA TRP A 79 11.93 -1.91 14.64
C TRP A 79 11.86 -2.57 16.02
N ASP A 80 11.03 -3.59 16.19
CA ASP A 80 10.98 -4.33 17.45
C ASP A 80 12.27 -5.13 17.65
N ALA A 81 13.04 -4.79 18.69
CA ALA A 81 14.26 -5.45 19.11
C ALA A 81 14.07 -6.31 20.37
N SER A 82 12.85 -6.57 20.81
CA SER A 82 12.54 -7.30 22.05
C SER A 82 13.09 -8.74 22.06
N ARG A 83 13.38 -9.30 20.88
CA ARG A 83 13.89 -10.66 20.69
C ARG A 83 15.33 -10.72 20.17
N GLY A 84 16.06 -9.62 20.23
CA GLY A 84 17.43 -9.49 19.70
C GLY A 84 17.53 -8.42 18.61
N GLU A 85 18.34 -8.70 17.59
CA GLU A 85 18.48 -7.79 16.45
C GLU A 85 17.13 -7.59 15.75
N SER A 86 16.74 -6.32 15.54
CA SER A 86 15.50 -6.00 14.82
C SER A 86 15.62 -6.30 13.32
N VAL A 87 14.49 -6.51 12.68
CA VAL A 87 14.42 -6.68 11.21
C VAL A 87 15.00 -5.44 10.49
N TYR A 88 14.79 -4.24 11.06
CA TYR A 88 15.33 -3.00 10.51
C TYR A 88 16.87 -2.92 10.60
N GLU A 89 17.47 -3.37 11.69
CA GLU A 89 18.94 -3.46 11.81
C GLU A 89 19.54 -4.36 10.72
N THR A 90 18.85 -5.48 10.42
CA THR A 90 19.23 -6.33 9.28
C THR A 90 19.11 -5.58 7.95
N ALA A 91 18.05 -4.78 7.72
CA ALA A 91 17.90 -3.96 6.50
C ALA A 91 19.05 -2.97 6.31
N LEU A 92 19.55 -2.36 7.39
CA LEU A 92 20.68 -1.43 7.35
C LEU A 92 21.97 -2.08 6.84
N LYS A 93 22.21 -3.38 7.08
CA LYS A 93 23.36 -4.12 6.54
C LYS A 93 23.38 -4.13 5.00
N TYR A 94 22.17 -4.11 4.41
CA TYR A 94 21.96 -4.03 2.96
C TYR A 94 21.83 -2.59 2.44
N ARG A 95 22.04 -1.57 3.29
CA ARG A 95 21.85 -0.15 2.95
C ARG A 95 20.42 0.14 2.47
N LEU A 96 19.44 -0.56 3.04
CA LEU A 96 18.03 -0.33 2.82
C LEU A 96 17.49 0.53 3.96
N TYR A 97 17.03 1.73 3.61
CA TYR A 97 16.55 2.69 4.59
C TYR A 97 15.04 2.78 4.52
N PHE A 98 14.39 2.69 5.68
CA PHE A 98 12.94 2.80 5.82
C PHE A 98 12.57 3.87 6.85
N GLN A 99 11.45 4.51 6.60
CA GLN A 99 10.74 5.31 7.58
C GLN A 99 9.64 4.42 8.21
N ARG A 100 9.27 4.73 9.45
CA ARG A 100 8.15 4.05 10.11
C ARG A 100 6.85 4.41 9.40
N GLY A 101 6.11 3.41 8.96
CA GLY A 101 4.77 3.57 8.42
C GLY A 101 3.77 3.98 9.52
N ASP A 102 2.72 4.66 9.13
CA ASP A 102 1.55 4.84 9.98
C ASP A 102 0.68 3.59 9.87
N ASN A 103 0.56 2.84 10.96
CA ASN A 103 -0.14 1.56 10.99
C ASN A 103 -1.62 1.65 11.42
N ARG A 104 -2.20 2.84 11.52
CA ARG A 104 -3.63 3.02 11.80
C ARG A 104 -4.45 2.43 10.65
N ARG A 105 -5.11 1.30 10.92
CA ARG A 105 -5.72 0.46 9.87
C ARG A 105 -6.86 1.18 9.15
N VAL A 106 -7.90 1.62 9.86
CA VAL A 106 -9.07 2.28 9.26
C VAL A 106 -8.68 3.51 8.45
N ALA A 107 -7.82 4.39 9.00
CA ALA A 107 -7.31 5.55 8.27
C ALA A 107 -6.52 5.15 7.01
N GLY A 108 -5.76 4.06 7.08
CA GLY A 108 -4.99 3.54 5.96
C GLY A 108 -5.87 2.94 4.87
N TRP A 109 -6.90 2.19 5.23
CA TRP A 109 -7.89 1.69 4.26
C TRP A 109 -8.60 2.83 3.55
N MET A 110 -8.95 3.90 4.28
CA MET A 110 -9.54 5.08 3.68
C MET A 110 -8.61 5.74 2.66
N GLN A 111 -7.30 5.83 2.96
CA GLN A 111 -6.31 6.34 2.00
C GLN A 111 -6.18 5.44 0.76
N LEU A 112 -6.26 4.13 0.91
CA LEU A 112 -6.27 3.21 -0.21
C LEU A 112 -7.54 3.38 -1.07
N HIS A 113 -8.72 3.51 -0.43
CA HIS A 113 -9.96 3.78 -1.13
C HIS A 113 -9.91 5.09 -1.95
N TYR A 114 -9.38 6.18 -1.37
CA TYR A 114 -9.23 7.45 -2.08
C TYR A 114 -8.32 7.31 -3.31
N ARG A 115 -7.25 6.52 -3.21
CA ARG A 115 -6.34 6.25 -4.33
C ARG A 115 -6.95 5.42 -5.44
N LEU A 116 -7.84 4.50 -5.10
CA LEU A 116 -8.54 3.64 -6.07
C LEU A 116 -9.81 4.28 -6.66
N ALA A 117 -10.37 5.28 -5.97
CA ALA A 117 -11.54 6.00 -6.46
C ALA A 117 -11.17 6.83 -7.70
N PHE A 118 -12.12 6.93 -8.65
CA PHE A 118 -12.00 7.81 -9.79
C PHE A 118 -12.40 9.24 -9.41
N ASP A 119 -11.67 10.22 -9.91
CA ASP A 119 -12.05 11.64 -9.82
C ASP A 119 -13.18 11.99 -10.79
N ALA A 120 -13.55 13.29 -10.86
CA ALA A 120 -14.63 13.78 -11.73
C ALA A 120 -14.31 13.60 -13.22
N GLU A 121 -13.04 13.57 -13.58
CA GLU A 121 -12.53 13.35 -14.94
C GLU A 121 -12.38 11.88 -15.30
N GLY A 122 -12.55 10.97 -14.32
CA GLY A 122 -12.47 9.52 -14.50
C GLY A 122 -11.05 8.96 -14.34
N TYR A 123 -10.15 9.65 -13.64
CA TYR A 123 -8.79 9.19 -13.38
C TYR A 123 -8.62 8.74 -11.91
N PRO A 124 -7.98 7.59 -11.66
CA PRO A 124 -7.68 7.15 -10.29
C PRO A 124 -6.39 7.80 -9.77
N GLY A 125 -6.27 7.90 -8.45
CA GLY A 125 -5.04 8.34 -7.78
C GLY A 125 -3.93 7.29 -7.72
N MET A 126 -4.18 6.06 -8.22
CA MET A 126 -3.20 4.98 -8.23
C MET A 126 -3.41 4.03 -9.43
N TYR A 127 -2.29 3.65 -10.04
CA TYR A 127 -2.21 2.63 -11.07
C TYR A 127 -1.33 1.47 -10.61
N VAL A 128 -1.66 0.26 -11.05
CA VAL A 128 -0.90 -0.96 -10.75
C VAL A 128 -0.52 -1.63 -12.06
N PHE A 129 0.77 -1.91 -12.25
CA PHE A 129 1.25 -2.62 -13.45
C PHE A 129 0.76 -4.07 -13.44
N ASP A 130 0.49 -4.61 -14.58
CA ASP A 130 0.03 -5.99 -14.78
C ASP A 130 1.06 -7.06 -14.33
N THR A 131 2.31 -6.65 -14.18
CA THR A 131 3.39 -7.46 -13.59
C THR A 131 3.25 -7.65 -12.08
N CYS A 132 2.49 -6.78 -11.39
CA CYS A 132 2.19 -6.87 -9.96
C CYS A 132 1.05 -7.86 -9.68
N ARG A 133 1.29 -9.12 -10.01
CA ARG A 133 0.26 -10.19 -10.00
C ARG A 133 -0.26 -10.52 -8.60
N GLY A 134 0.58 -10.41 -7.59
CA GLY A 134 0.19 -10.60 -6.20
C GLY A 134 -0.85 -9.55 -5.79
N PHE A 135 -0.59 -8.27 -6.06
CA PHE A 135 -1.53 -7.20 -5.81
C PHE A 135 -2.88 -7.44 -6.52
N LEU A 136 -2.83 -7.69 -7.82
CA LEU A 136 -4.04 -7.90 -8.64
C LEU A 136 -4.86 -9.13 -8.22
N ARG A 137 -4.21 -10.11 -7.59
CA ARG A 137 -4.87 -11.30 -7.06
C ARG A 137 -5.45 -11.09 -5.67
N THR A 138 -4.68 -10.47 -4.76
CA THR A 138 -5.03 -10.45 -3.33
C THR A 138 -5.90 -9.26 -2.95
N VAL A 139 -5.55 -8.05 -3.39
CA VAL A 139 -6.23 -6.83 -2.93
C VAL A 139 -7.71 -6.78 -3.32
N PRO A 140 -8.12 -7.10 -4.57
CA PRO A 140 -9.54 -7.12 -4.94
C PRO A 140 -10.36 -8.24 -4.27
N ALA A 141 -9.69 -9.25 -3.70
CA ALA A 141 -10.34 -10.38 -3.05
C ALA A 141 -10.57 -10.19 -1.54
N LEU A 142 -10.08 -9.09 -0.97
CA LEU A 142 -10.22 -8.82 0.47
C LEU A 142 -11.69 -8.57 0.83
N LEU A 143 -12.10 -9.17 1.94
CA LEU A 143 -13.43 -8.99 2.53
C LEU A 143 -13.32 -8.16 3.81
N TYR A 144 -14.39 -7.46 4.14
CA TYR A 144 -14.49 -6.74 5.40
C TYR A 144 -14.48 -7.70 6.60
N SER A 145 -14.06 -7.20 7.74
CA SER A 145 -14.14 -7.92 9.00
C SER A 145 -15.59 -8.14 9.40
N ASP A 146 -15.87 -9.32 9.97
CA ASP A 146 -17.21 -9.64 10.52
C ASP A 146 -17.58 -8.77 11.73
N THR A 147 -16.58 -8.16 12.39
CA THR A 147 -16.75 -7.39 13.63
C THR A 147 -16.56 -5.88 13.44
N ASP A 148 -15.93 -5.45 12.36
CA ASP A 148 -15.68 -4.04 12.04
C ASP A 148 -15.81 -3.84 10.52
N ALA A 149 -16.87 -3.21 10.09
CA ALA A 149 -17.15 -2.93 8.68
C ALA A 149 -16.19 -1.91 8.04
N GLU A 150 -15.37 -1.21 8.82
CA GLU A 150 -14.35 -0.28 8.33
C GLU A 150 -12.95 -0.91 8.23
N ASP A 151 -12.79 -2.16 8.69
CA ASP A 151 -11.55 -2.91 8.61
C ASP A 151 -11.69 -4.16 7.73
N VAL A 152 -10.58 -4.71 7.27
CA VAL A 152 -10.56 -5.99 6.55
C VAL A 152 -10.34 -7.15 7.52
N ASP A 153 -10.80 -8.34 7.14
CA ASP A 153 -10.58 -9.57 7.90
C ASP A 153 -9.09 -9.95 7.84
N THR A 154 -8.39 -9.84 8.96
CA THR A 154 -6.95 -10.14 9.11
C THR A 154 -6.59 -11.63 8.97
N ARG A 155 -7.58 -12.52 8.84
CA ARG A 155 -7.35 -13.95 8.56
C ARG A 155 -7.03 -14.19 7.09
N GLN A 156 -7.28 -13.20 6.24
CA GLN A 156 -7.06 -13.27 4.79
C GLN A 156 -5.61 -12.95 4.43
N GLU A 157 -5.33 -12.97 3.14
CA GLU A 157 -4.03 -12.65 2.56
C GLU A 157 -3.91 -11.13 2.34
N ASP A 158 -3.78 -10.36 3.44
CA ASP A 158 -3.82 -8.90 3.46
C ASP A 158 -2.43 -8.21 3.37
N HIS A 159 -1.35 -8.98 3.33
CA HIS A 159 0.02 -8.47 3.42
C HIS A 159 0.40 -7.42 2.37
N ILE A 160 -0.02 -7.63 1.10
CA ILE A 160 0.21 -6.63 0.03
C ILE A 160 -0.63 -5.38 0.28
N ALA A 161 -1.86 -5.54 0.76
CA ALA A 161 -2.72 -4.42 1.07
C ALA A 161 -2.19 -3.62 2.27
N ASP A 162 -1.68 -4.27 3.31
CA ASP A 162 -1.04 -3.62 4.44
C ASP A 162 0.22 -2.87 4.01
N GLU A 163 1.10 -3.47 3.22
CA GLU A 163 2.27 -2.81 2.65
C GLU A 163 1.87 -1.58 1.81
N THR A 164 0.85 -1.71 0.97
CA THR A 164 0.31 -0.63 0.14
C THR A 164 -0.29 0.49 1.01
N ARG A 165 -1.00 0.13 2.05
CA ARG A 165 -1.60 1.06 3.02
C ARG A 165 -0.53 1.92 3.70
N TYR A 166 0.61 1.35 4.13
CA TYR A 166 1.73 2.12 4.68
C TYR A 166 2.25 3.13 3.66
N PHE A 167 2.33 2.76 2.39
CA PHE A 167 2.76 3.67 1.34
C PHE A 167 1.76 4.82 1.13
N CYS A 168 0.47 4.52 1.03
CA CYS A 168 -0.59 5.53 0.91
C CYS A 168 -0.59 6.50 2.10
N MET A 169 -0.44 5.99 3.33
CA MET A 169 -0.38 6.81 4.55
C MET A 169 0.86 7.71 4.61
N SER A 170 1.97 7.32 3.99
CA SER A 170 3.17 8.17 3.87
C SER A 170 2.97 9.35 2.92
N ARG A 171 1.91 9.32 2.11
CA ARG A 171 1.51 10.33 1.11
C ARG A 171 -0.01 10.49 1.10
N PRO A 172 -0.59 11.00 2.20
CA PRO A 172 -2.05 11.12 2.28
C PRO A 172 -2.57 12.07 1.22
N MET A 173 -3.74 11.75 0.67
CA MET A 173 -4.49 12.62 -0.21
C MET A 173 -5.83 13.01 0.43
N ALA A 174 -6.34 14.17 0.03
CA ALA A 174 -7.70 14.57 0.38
C ALA A 174 -8.71 13.63 -0.31
N PRO A 175 -9.90 13.43 0.29
CA PRO A 175 -10.96 12.72 -0.40
C PRO A 175 -11.24 13.35 -1.77
N PRO A 176 -11.50 12.54 -2.81
CA PRO A 176 -11.89 13.08 -4.10
C PRO A 176 -13.11 13.99 -3.91
N ARG A 177 -13.08 15.17 -4.53
CA ARG A 177 -14.24 16.07 -4.51
C ARG A 177 -15.34 15.38 -5.31
N THR A 178 -16.31 14.80 -4.63
CA THR A 178 -17.61 14.59 -5.25
C THR A 178 -18.18 15.97 -5.50
N GLU A 179 -18.51 16.29 -6.75
CA GLU A 179 -19.35 17.46 -7.01
C GLU A 179 -20.55 17.35 -6.07
N ALA A 180 -20.72 18.34 -5.21
CA ALA A 180 -21.93 18.42 -4.42
C ALA A 180 -23.07 18.34 -5.44
N ALA A 181 -23.94 17.33 -5.29
CA ALA A 181 -25.07 17.16 -6.16
C ALA A 181 -25.69 18.55 -6.32
N VAL A 182 -25.64 19.10 -7.55
CA VAL A 182 -26.28 20.37 -7.87
C VAL A 182 -27.72 20.15 -7.45
N ARG A 183 -28.10 20.74 -6.32
CA ARG A 183 -29.53 20.75 -5.97
C ARG A 183 -30.22 21.40 -7.13
N PRO A 184 -31.20 20.74 -7.78
CA PRO A 184 -31.99 21.41 -8.79
C PRO A 184 -32.48 22.70 -8.15
N GLN A 185 -32.18 23.84 -8.76
CA GLN A 185 -32.57 25.17 -8.28
C GLN A 185 -34.08 25.39 -8.38
N ASP A 186 -34.80 24.37 -8.83
CA ASP A 186 -36.24 24.36 -9.01
C ASP A 186 -36.86 23.18 -8.24
N ASP A 187 -36.83 23.22 -6.91
CA ASP A 187 -37.77 22.43 -6.12
C ASP A 187 -39.14 23.13 -6.20
N PRO A 188 -40.16 22.52 -6.88
CA PRO A 188 -41.52 23.09 -6.98
C PRO A 188 -42.14 23.41 -5.62
N LEU A 189 -41.63 22.86 -4.53
CA LEU A 189 -42.11 23.12 -3.18
C LEU A 189 -41.54 24.41 -2.57
N ASP A 190 -40.46 24.97 -3.11
CA ASP A 190 -39.95 26.29 -2.67
C ASP A 190 -40.87 27.43 -3.05
N MET A 191 -41.71 27.30 -4.08
CA MET A 191 -42.76 28.28 -4.42
C MET A 191 -43.87 28.34 -3.38
N LEU A 192 -44.07 27.32 -2.56
CA LEU A 192 -45.13 27.28 -1.54
C LEU A 192 -44.70 27.83 -0.18
N ARG A 193 -43.40 28.12 0.01
CA ARG A 193 -42.87 28.64 1.28
C ARG A 193 -42.89 30.17 1.39
N ASN A 194 -43.23 30.88 0.32
CA ASN A 194 -43.27 32.36 0.24
C ASN A 194 -44.66 32.92 0.07
N VAL A 195 -45.72 32.24 0.54
CA VAL A 195 -47.10 32.77 0.62
C VAL A 195 -47.53 32.87 2.08
#